data_22a97d0eaba6ba3ba7b44b60789f6e00
#
_entry.id   22a97d0eaba6ba3ba7b44b60789f6e00
#
_cell.length_a   1.000
_cell.length_b   1.000
_cell.length_c   1.000
_cell.angle_alpha   90.00
_cell.angle_beta   90.00
_cell.angle_gamma   90.00
#
_symmetry.space_group_name_H-M   'P 1'
#
loop_
_entity.id
_entity.type
_entity.pdbx_description
1 polymer ?
#
loop_
_entity_poly.entity_id
_entity_poly.type
_entity_poly.pdbx_seq_one_letter_code
_entity_poly.pdbx_strand_id
1 'polypeptide(L)'
;RRGMPNWRTAQTDLPRLKKYKRGYFAEWRWCDKVKETLLSTMDFYLDMATAGRPAMAEGGAYRRAMEKLSGQPFRMVPYFDPGVWGGDWMKTHFDLPENGSNYAWSFDGVPEENSLLLDFGGKCVETPALNLVYMQPRRLLGERVHARFGREFPIRFDMLDTVHGQNLSLQVHPLTEYIQEHFNMRYTQDESYYILDAKEDGGVYLGVKNGVDPQAMIADLERAQNGEFKF
;
A
#
# COMPACT_ATOMS: atom_id res chain seq x y z
N ARG A 1 13.83 -8.72 -23.88
CA ARG A 1 13.32 -8.03 -22.66
C ARG A 1 11.79 -8.19 -22.66
N ARG A 2 11.27 -9.31 -22.21
CA ARG A 2 9.85 -9.41 -21.82
C ARG A 2 9.80 -8.98 -20.37
N GLY A 3 9.24 -7.79 -20.12
CA GLY A 3 9.20 -7.17 -18.82
C GLY A 3 8.53 -8.05 -17.78
N MET A 4 9.07 -8.05 -16.57
CA MET A 4 8.30 -8.46 -15.38
C MET A 4 6.97 -7.69 -15.41
N PRO A 5 5.85 -8.32 -15.05
CA PRO A 5 4.60 -7.61 -14.95
C PRO A 5 4.80 -6.45 -13.98
N ASN A 6 4.65 -5.25 -14.49
CA ASN A 6 4.76 -4.04 -13.70
C ASN A 6 3.60 -4.07 -12.71
N TRP A 7 3.88 -4.25 -11.42
CA TRP A 7 2.86 -4.24 -10.37
C TRP A 7 2.01 -2.95 -10.38
N ARG A 8 2.53 -1.85 -10.98
CA ARG A 8 1.78 -0.62 -11.26
C ARG A 8 0.63 -0.83 -12.27
N THR A 9 0.72 -1.81 -13.17
CA THR A 9 -0.37 -2.14 -14.10
C THR A 9 -1.41 -3.08 -13.51
N ALA A 10 -1.12 -3.76 -12.40
CA ALA A 10 -2.10 -4.58 -11.70
C ALA A 10 -3.23 -3.74 -11.05
N GLN A 11 -2.97 -2.48 -10.71
CA GLN A 11 -4.00 -1.57 -10.20
C GLN A 11 -4.98 -1.11 -11.28
N THR A 12 -4.55 -1.01 -12.54
CA THR A 12 -5.41 -0.59 -13.65
C THR A 12 -6.30 -1.70 -14.22
N ASP A 13 -6.03 -2.96 -13.88
CA ASP A 13 -6.81 -4.12 -14.30
C ASP A 13 -7.86 -4.58 -13.25
N LEU A 14 -8.38 -3.63 -12.46
CA LEU A 14 -9.41 -3.86 -11.44
C LEU A 14 -10.62 -4.72 -11.86
N PRO A 15 -11.15 -4.66 -13.11
CA PRO A 15 -12.21 -5.58 -13.52
C PRO A 15 -11.77 -7.04 -13.59
N ARG A 16 -10.50 -7.32 -13.90
CA ARG A 16 -9.95 -8.69 -13.91
C ARG A 16 -9.70 -9.22 -12.49
N LEU A 17 -9.29 -8.35 -11.55
CA LEU A 17 -9.06 -8.72 -10.15
C LEU A 17 -10.35 -9.14 -9.43
N LYS A 18 -11.54 -8.64 -9.82
CA LYS A 18 -12.82 -9.09 -9.25
C LYS A 18 -13.08 -10.59 -9.50
N LYS A 19 -12.54 -11.16 -10.57
CA LYS A 19 -12.69 -12.60 -10.90
C LYS A 19 -11.71 -13.48 -10.11
N TYR A 20 -10.65 -12.91 -9.52
CA TYR A 20 -9.58 -13.61 -8.81
C TYR A 20 -9.66 -13.52 -7.29
N LYS A 21 -10.71 -12.89 -6.73
CA LYS A 21 -10.83 -12.66 -5.26
C LYS A 21 -10.75 -13.93 -4.40
N ARG A 22 -11.09 -15.11 -4.92
CA ARG A 22 -10.88 -16.39 -4.21
C ARG A 22 -9.50 -17.00 -4.40
N GLY A 23 -8.80 -16.66 -5.49
CA GLY A 23 -7.45 -17.15 -5.81
C GLY A 23 -6.33 -16.37 -5.13
N TYR A 24 -6.54 -15.08 -4.84
CA TYR A 24 -5.48 -14.17 -4.40
C TYR A 24 -4.79 -14.60 -3.11
N PHE A 25 -5.53 -15.13 -2.14
CA PHE A 25 -4.97 -15.61 -0.88
C PHE A 25 -4.42 -17.06 -0.95
N ALA A 26 -4.95 -17.89 -1.83
CA ALA A 26 -4.36 -19.21 -2.08
C ALA A 26 -3.04 -19.10 -2.85
N GLU A 27 -2.92 -18.10 -3.73
CA GLU A 27 -1.70 -17.80 -4.48
C GLU A 27 -0.58 -17.20 -3.62
N TRP A 28 -0.87 -16.65 -2.43
CA TRP A 28 0.16 -16.14 -1.52
C TRP A 28 1.18 -17.22 -1.09
N ARG A 29 0.74 -18.46 -0.93
CA ARG A 29 1.67 -19.58 -0.64
C ARG A 29 2.56 -19.91 -1.84
N TRP A 30 2.03 -19.77 -3.02
CA TRP A 30 2.77 -19.93 -4.26
C TRP A 30 3.77 -18.77 -4.46
N CYS A 31 3.34 -17.55 -4.12
CA CYS A 31 4.18 -16.37 -4.08
C CYS A 31 5.36 -16.50 -3.10
N ASP A 32 5.23 -17.20 -1.98
CA ASP A 32 6.32 -17.38 -1.03
C ASP A 32 7.51 -18.10 -1.67
N LYS A 33 7.26 -19.17 -2.41
CA LYS A 33 8.34 -19.90 -3.10
C LYS A 33 8.97 -19.09 -4.23
N VAL A 34 8.18 -18.36 -4.97
CA VAL A 34 8.66 -17.45 -6.03
C VAL A 34 9.48 -16.31 -5.42
N LYS A 35 9.01 -15.71 -4.33
CA LYS A 35 9.74 -14.67 -3.60
C LYS A 35 11.07 -15.18 -3.07
N GLU A 36 11.12 -16.35 -2.45
CA GLU A 36 12.38 -16.96 -1.98
C GLU A 36 13.38 -17.15 -3.13
N THR A 37 12.91 -17.60 -4.29
CA THR A 37 13.76 -17.76 -5.48
C THR A 37 14.27 -16.40 -5.97
N LEU A 38 13.40 -15.38 -6.06
CA LEU A 38 13.79 -14.04 -6.47
C LEU A 38 14.80 -13.42 -5.50
N LEU A 39 14.56 -13.54 -4.19
CA LEU A 39 15.47 -13.02 -3.16
C LEU A 39 16.84 -13.69 -3.23
N SER A 40 16.88 -15.01 -3.41
CA SER A 40 18.14 -15.76 -3.56
C SER A 40 18.88 -15.34 -4.84
N THR A 41 18.15 -15.08 -5.91
CA THR A 41 18.71 -14.55 -7.16
C THR A 41 19.27 -13.14 -6.98
N MET A 42 18.54 -12.27 -6.29
CA MET A 42 19.02 -10.92 -5.97
C MET A 42 20.28 -10.95 -5.11
N ASP A 43 20.31 -11.80 -4.07
CA ASP A 43 21.50 -12.01 -3.24
C ASP A 43 22.70 -12.40 -4.09
N PHE A 44 22.53 -13.38 -4.98
CA PHE A 44 23.59 -13.83 -5.86
C PHE A 44 24.14 -12.70 -6.73
N TYR A 45 23.28 -11.97 -7.43
CA TYR A 45 23.74 -10.90 -8.31
C TYR A 45 24.35 -9.71 -7.56
N LEU A 46 23.84 -9.36 -6.39
CA LEU A 46 24.41 -8.29 -5.59
C LEU A 46 25.74 -8.69 -4.98
N ASP A 47 25.90 -9.92 -4.51
CA ASP A 47 27.19 -10.43 -4.04
C ASP A 47 28.22 -10.43 -5.16
N MET A 48 27.85 -10.87 -6.35
CA MET A 48 28.74 -10.82 -7.52
C MET A 48 29.13 -9.38 -7.89
N ALA A 49 28.19 -8.45 -7.82
CA ALA A 49 28.43 -7.06 -8.16
C ALA A 49 29.26 -6.29 -7.11
N THR A 50 29.18 -6.69 -5.84
CA THR A 50 29.80 -5.96 -4.72
C THR A 50 31.08 -6.65 -4.21
N ALA A 51 31.12 -7.98 -4.15
CA ALA A 51 32.21 -8.75 -3.58
C ALA A 51 32.91 -9.68 -4.59
N GLY A 52 32.42 -9.76 -5.82
CA GLY A 52 32.95 -10.65 -6.86
C GLY A 52 32.73 -12.15 -6.64
N ARG A 53 32.03 -12.51 -5.57
CA ARG A 53 31.68 -13.90 -5.22
C ARG A 53 30.43 -13.94 -4.34
N PRO A 54 29.61 -15.00 -4.43
CA PRO A 54 28.46 -15.17 -3.53
C PRO A 54 28.91 -15.44 -2.08
N ALA A 55 28.26 -14.83 -1.11
CA ALA A 55 28.48 -15.07 0.32
C ALA A 55 27.63 -16.27 0.81
N MET A 56 27.96 -17.45 0.37
CA MET A 56 27.13 -18.66 0.53
C MET A 56 26.87 -19.07 1.99
N ALA A 57 27.78 -18.75 2.92
CA ALA A 57 27.69 -19.22 4.32
C ALA A 57 26.99 -18.22 5.26
N GLU A 58 26.95 -16.93 4.95
CA GLU A 58 26.49 -15.86 5.84
C GLU A 58 25.21 -15.15 5.34
N GLY A 59 24.56 -15.69 4.34
CA GLY A 59 23.52 -15.01 3.59
C GLY A 59 24.08 -13.94 2.63
N GLY A 60 23.34 -13.59 1.62
CA GLY A 60 23.77 -12.65 0.59
C GLY A 60 23.78 -11.18 1.07
N ALA A 61 24.38 -10.31 0.28
CA ALA A 61 24.47 -8.88 0.57
C ALA A 61 23.11 -8.25 0.78
N TYR A 62 22.12 -8.63 -0.01
CA TYR A 62 20.75 -8.14 0.10
C TYR A 62 20.12 -8.53 1.43
N ARG A 63 20.24 -9.79 1.87
CA ARG A 63 19.70 -10.27 3.14
C ARG A 63 20.32 -9.55 4.33
N ARG A 64 21.65 -9.38 4.31
CA ARG A 64 22.36 -8.62 5.38
C ARG A 64 21.90 -7.15 5.44
N ALA A 65 21.69 -6.51 4.28
CA ALA A 65 21.16 -5.15 4.23
C ALA A 65 19.76 -5.06 4.82
N MET A 66 18.87 -5.98 4.48
CA MET A 66 17.52 -6.06 5.05
C MET A 66 17.52 -6.33 6.55
N GLU A 67 18.41 -7.21 7.02
CA GLU A 67 18.57 -7.49 8.44
C GLU A 67 19.04 -6.25 9.21
N LYS A 68 20.04 -5.55 8.69
CA LYS A 68 20.54 -4.30 9.29
C LYS A 68 19.43 -3.24 9.32
N LEU A 69 18.71 -3.06 8.20
CA LEU A 69 17.67 -2.07 8.07
C LEU A 69 16.51 -2.30 9.04
N SER A 70 16.10 -3.56 9.25
CA SER A 70 15.01 -3.91 10.16
C SER A 70 15.30 -3.63 11.64
N GLY A 71 16.53 -3.38 12.01
CA GLY A 71 16.95 -3.11 13.39
C GLY A 71 17.13 -1.63 13.75
N GLN A 72 16.80 -0.71 12.86
CA GLN A 72 16.99 0.73 13.03
C GLN A 72 15.92 1.53 12.29
N PRO A 73 15.67 2.80 12.65
CA PRO A 73 14.85 3.70 11.86
C PRO A 73 15.43 3.87 10.45
N PHE A 74 14.56 3.92 9.46
CA PHE A 74 14.94 4.10 8.06
C PHE A 74 13.93 4.98 7.33
N ARG A 75 14.35 5.54 6.21
CA ARG A 75 13.46 6.28 5.32
C ARG A 75 12.93 5.36 4.24
N MET A 76 11.63 5.49 3.97
CA MET A 76 11.01 4.91 2.79
C MET A 76 11.02 5.92 1.65
N VAL A 77 11.02 5.44 0.43
CA VAL A 77 10.80 6.28 -0.74
C VAL A 77 9.29 6.52 -0.85
N PRO A 78 8.81 7.76 -0.77
CA PRO A 78 7.39 8.04 -0.88
C PRO A 78 6.90 7.73 -2.28
N TYR A 79 5.64 7.31 -2.38
CA TYR A 79 4.96 7.09 -3.65
C TYR A 79 3.81 8.09 -3.78
N PHE A 80 3.72 8.79 -4.90
CA PHE A 80 2.68 9.76 -5.19
C PHE A 80 1.75 9.21 -6.26
N ASP A 81 0.47 9.09 -5.94
CA ASP A 81 -0.54 8.53 -6.84
C ASP A 81 -1.46 9.62 -7.39
N PRO A 82 -1.49 9.81 -8.73
CA PRO A 82 -2.39 10.75 -9.36
C PRO A 82 -3.84 10.26 -9.27
N GLY A 83 -4.78 11.17 -9.05
CA GLY A 83 -6.19 10.83 -8.99
C GLY A 83 -7.08 11.98 -9.41
N VAL A 84 -8.22 11.67 -10.00
CA VAL A 84 -9.18 12.67 -10.51
C VAL A 84 -9.71 13.62 -9.44
N TRP A 85 -9.74 13.19 -8.18
CA TRP A 85 -10.12 14.01 -7.02
C TRP A 85 -8.92 14.70 -6.36
N GLY A 86 -7.71 14.46 -6.87
CA GLY A 86 -6.48 15.01 -6.30
C GLY A 86 -6.42 16.53 -6.38
N GLY A 87 -5.88 17.12 -5.32
CA GLY A 87 -5.61 18.54 -5.21
C GLY A 87 -4.23 18.92 -5.76
N ASP A 88 -3.86 20.16 -5.52
CA ASP A 88 -2.60 20.76 -5.95
C ASP A 88 -1.62 21.01 -4.80
N TRP A 89 -2.01 20.70 -3.57
CA TRP A 89 -1.21 20.94 -2.38
C TRP A 89 0.11 20.14 -2.40
N MET A 90 0.05 18.85 -2.76
CA MET A 90 1.25 18.00 -2.83
C MET A 90 2.24 18.48 -3.88
N LYS A 91 1.78 18.96 -5.04
CA LYS A 91 2.67 19.50 -6.08
C LYS A 91 3.54 20.62 -5.55
N THR A 92 2.92 21.57 -4.85
CA THR A 92 3.61 22.74 -4.30
C THR A 92 4.55 22.39 -3.15
N HIS A 93 4.12 21.48 -2.25
CA HIS A 93 4.86 21.15 -1.03
C HIS A 93 6.00 20.14 -1.24
N PHE A 94 5.89 19.31 -2.26
CA PHE A 94 6.90 18.27 -2.57
C PHE A 94 7.63 18.50 -3.88
N ASP A 95 7.46 19.67 -4.51
CA ASP A 95 8.10 20.02 -5.79
C ASP A 95 7.92 18.93 -6.85
N LEU A 96 6.69 18.45 -7.00
CA LEU A 96 6.37 17.38 -7.92
C LEU A 96 6.23 17.90 -9.36
N PRO A 97 6.52 17.05 -10.37
CA PRO A 97 6.47 17.46 -11.78
C PRO A 97 5.08 17.95 -12.21
N GLU A 98 5.05 19.03 -12.97
CA GLU A 98 3.86 19.51 -13.68
C GLU A 98 3.60 18.66 -14.93
N ASN A 99 2.95 17.52 -14.75
CA ASN A 99 2.65 16.58 -15.82
C ASN A 99 1.17 16.56 -16.24
N GLY A 100 0.41 17.57 -15.84
CA GLY A 100 -1.03 17.69 -16.13
C GLY A 100 -1.93 16.88 -15.19
N SER A 101 -1.37 16.14 -14.25
CA SER A 101 -2.12 15.38 -13.26
C SER A 101 -1.99 16.01 -11.88
N ASN A 102 -3.08 15.97 -11.09
CA ASN A 102 -3.02 16.23 -9.66
C ASN A 102 -2.74 14.93 -8.91
N TYR A 103 -2.18 15.04 -7.71
CA TYR A 103 -1.87 13.90 -6.87
C TYR A 103 -2.92 13.79 -5.76
N ALA A 104 -3.54 12.61 -5.66
CA ALA A 104 -4.56 12.34 -4.65
C ALA A 104 -3.96 11.80 -3.35
N TRP A 105 -2.95 10.94 -3.48
CA TRP A 105 -2.28 10.29 -2.36
C TRP A 105 -0.77 10.36 -2.45
N SER A 106 -0.15 10.45 -1.27
CA SER A 106 1.23 10.05 -1.06
C SER A 106 1.28 8.94 -0.02
N PHE A 107 1.91 7.84 -0.36
CA PHE A 107 2.07 6.71 0.54
C PHE A 107 3.44 6.77 1.20
N ASP A 108 3.47 6.91 2.52
CA ASP A 108 4.69 6.94 3.32
C ASP A 108 4.81 5.78 4.32
N GLY A 109 3.76 5.02 4.49
CA GLY A 109 3.71 3.90 5.40
C GLY A 109 2.87 2.73 4.87
N VAL A 110 2.82 2.55 3.54
CA VAL A 110 2.14 1.45 2.88
C VAL A 110 3.19 0.59 2.17
N PRO A 111 3.63 -0.54 2.76
CA PRO A 111 4.75 -1.33 2.23
C PRO A 111 4.55 -1.84 0.80
N GLU A 112 3.30 -1.97 0.36
CA GLU A 112 2.95 -2.39 -0.99
C GLU A 112 3.21 -1.30 -2.04
N GLU A 113 3.21 -0.03 -1.63
CA GLU A 113 3.39 1.13 -2.50
C GLU A 113 4.79 1.74 -2.38
N ASN A 114 5.36 1.73 -1.18
CA ASN A 114 6.66 2.33 -0.92
C ASN A 114 7.82 1.43 -1.33
N SER A 115 8.95 2.09 -1.61
CA SER A 115 10.23 1.44 -1.84
C SER A 115 11.24 1.79 -0.74
N LEU A 116 12.33 1.04 -0.70
CA LEU A 116 13.51 1.24 0.13
C LEU A 116 14.72 1.46 -0.76
N LEU A 117 15.62 2.34 -0.35
CA LEU A 117 16.93 2.49 -0.98
C LEU A 117 17.99 1.79 -0.14
N LEU A 118 18.64 0.80 -0.74
CA LEU A 118 19.73 0.06 -0.14
C LEU A 118 21.06 0.54 -0.75
N ASP A 119 22.00 0.93 0.10
CA ASP A 119 23.36 1.33 -0.32
C ASP A 119 24.32 0.15 -0.16
N PHE A 120 24.99 -0.21 -1.25
CA PHE A 120 26.02 -1.22 -1.33
C PHE A 120 27.36 -0.59 -1.74
N GLY A 121 27.92 0.26 -0.87
CA GLY A 121 29.20 0.92 -1.12
C GLY A 121 29.16 1.92 -2.27
N GLY A 122 28.15 2.79 -2.29
CA GLY A 122 27.93 3.80 -3.31
C GLY A 122 27.09 3.34 -4.50
N LYS A 123 26.64 2.08 -4.52
CA LYS A 123 25.65 1.56 -5.47
C LYS A 123 24.29 1.49 -4.78
N CYS A 124 23.37 2.36 -5.19
CA CYS A 124 22.02 2.38 -4.65
C CYS A 124 21.11 1.44 -5.42
N VAL A 125 20.38 0.60 -4.69
CA VAL A 125 19.38 -0.31 -5.24
C VAL A 125 18.03 -0.01 -4.60
N GLU A 126 17.05 0.29 -5.42
CA GLU A 126 15.67 0.46 -4.99
C GLU A 126 14.96 -0.90 -4.96
N THR A 127 14.27 -1.18 -3.87
CA THR A 127 13.53 -2.43 -3.66
C THR A 127 12.16 -2.15 -3.01
N PRO A 128 11.12 -2.94 -3.30
CA PRO A 128 9.83 -2.79 -2.62
C PRO A 128 9.96 -2.93 -1.11
N ALA A 129 9.32 -2.04 -0.34
CA ALA A 129 9.34 -2.07 1.12
C ALA A 129 8.70 -3.36 1.67
N LEU A 130 7.75 -3.93 0.95
CA LEU A 130 7.13 -5.21 1.29
C LEU A 130 8.15 -6.35 1.46
N ASN A 131 9.29 -6.29 0.74
CA ASN A 131 10.36 -7.28 0.89
C ASN A 131 10.94 -7.28 2.31
N LEU A 132 11.03 -6.12 2.97
CA LEU A 132 11.50 -6.03 4.35
C LEU A 132 10.52 -6.70 5.32
N VAL A 133 9.22 -6.46 5.14
CA VAL A 133 8.16 -7.11 5.94
C VAL A 133 8.22 -8.64 5.76
N TYR A 134 8.42 -9.09 4.53
CA TYR A 134 8.51 -10.52 4.22
C TYR A 134 9.74 -11.19 4.83
N MET A 135 10.91 -10.55 4.70
CA MET A 135 12.19 -11.14 5.12
C MET A 135 12.44 -11.04 6.62
N GLN A 136 12.02 -9.94 7.25
CA GLN A 136 12.34 -9.62 8.64
C GLN A 136 11.09 -9.27 9.48
N PRO A 137 9.99 -10.06 9.39
CA PRO A 137 8.72 -9.68 10.00
C PRO A 137 8.82 -9.53 11.52
N ARG A 138 9.56 -10.43 12.20
CA ARG A 138 9.69 -10.39 13.66
C ARG A 138 10.48 -9.19 14.16
N ARG A 139 11.58 -8.85 13.47
CA ARG A 139 12.40 -7.69 13.84
C ARG A 139 11.68 -6.38 13.55
N LEU A 140 10.99 -6.31 12.41
CA LEU A 140 10.28 -5.10 11.98
C LEU A 140 9.02 -4.85 12.81
N LEU A 141 8.20 -5.88 13.00
CA LEU A 141 6.90 -5.76 13.65
C LEU A 141 6.97 -5.99 15.17
N GLY A 142 8.03 -6.66 15.65
CA GLY A 142 8.11 -7.17 17.00
C GLY A 142 7.29 -8.44 17.20
N GLU A 143 7.61 -9.19 18.25
CA GLU A 143 7.02 -10.52 18.51
C GLU A 143 5.49 -10.47 18.67
N ARG A 144 5.00 -9.46 19.38
CA ARG A 144 3.55 -9.31 19.66
C ARG A 144 2.73 -9.08 18.40
N VAL A 145 3.17 -8.16 17.53
CA VAL A 145 2.46 -7.84 16.28
C VAL A 145 2.60 -8.99 15.31
N HIS A 146 3.80 -9.55 15.19
CA HIS A 146 4.04 -10.72 14.35
C HIS A 146 3.20 -11.93 14.74
N ALA A 147 3.03 -12.19 16.05
CA ALA A 147 2.19 -13.30 16.53
C ALA A 147 0.71 -13.14 16.11
N ARG A 148 0.21 -11.90 16.01
CA ARG A 148 -1.17 -11.62 15.62
C ARG A 148 -1.35 -11.51 14.12
N PHE A 149 -0.45 -10.84 13.41
CA PHE A 149 -0.61 -10.47 12.00
C PHE A 149 0.33 -11.24 11.05
N GLY A 150 1.28 -12.01 11.58
CA GLY A 150 2.23 -12.76 10.75
C GLY A 150 3.17 -11.85 9.97
N ARG A 151 3.18 -11.98 8.66
CA ARG A 151 3.97 -11.16 7.72
C ARG A 151 3.17 -10.01 7.13
N GLU A 152 2.14 -9.58 7.79
CA GLU A 152 1.30 -8.48 7.37
C GLU A 152 1.63 -7.23 8.19
N PHE A 153 1.81 -6.11 7.50
CA PHE A 153 2.03 -4.81 8.14
C PHE A 153 0.66 -4.17 8.40
N PRO A 154 0.17 -4.15 9.65
CA PRO A 154 -1.23 -3.82 9.93
C PRO A 154 -1.52 -2.32 9.97
N ILE A 155 -0.49 -1.48 9.85
CA ILE A 155 -0.64 -0.02 9.85
C ILE A 155 -0.43 0.49 8.45
N ARG A 156 -1.29 1.40 8.02
CA ARG A 156 -1.20 2.16 6.78
C ARG A 156 -1.10 3.63 7.13
N PHE A 157 -0.20 4.34 6.48
CA PHE A 157 -0.08 5.78 6.60
C PHE A 157 0.02 6.38 5.21
N ASP A 158 -0.92 7.25 4.89
CA ASP A 158 -0.94 8.00 3.64
C ASP A 158 -1.35 9.45 3.87
N MET A 159 -0.95 10.32 2.97
CA MET A 159 -1.39 11.70 2.89
C MET A 159 -2.40 11.79 1.75
N LEU A 160 -3.57 12.35 2.06
CA LEU A 160 -4.63 12.63 1.09
C LEU A 160 -4.62 14.11 0.75
N ASP A 161 -4.71 14.42 -0.53
CA ASP A 161 -4.79 15.79 -1.01
C ASP A 161 -6.04 16.00 -1.87
N THR A 162 -7.00 16.70 -1.31
CA THR A 162 -8.22 17.16 -2.02
C THR A 162 -8.33 18.69 -2.08
N VAL A 163 -7.25 19.40 -1.68
CA VAL A 163 -7.23 20.89 -1.69
C VAL A 163 -7.30 21.39 -3.13
N HIS A 164 -8.34 22.12 -3.47
CA HIS A 164 -8.74 22.49 -4.84
C HIS A 164 -9.07 21.29 -5.76
N GLY A 165 -9.17 20.11 -5.19
CA GLY A 165 -9.61 18.89 -5.87
C GLY A 165 -11.10 18.62 -5.73
N GLN A 166 -11.45 17.34 -5.72
CA GLN A 166 -12.83 16.87 -5.61
C GLN A 166 -13.03 16.08 -4.32
N ASN A 167 -14.26 15.74 -4.02
CA ASN A 167 -14.59 14.89 -2.88
C ASN A 167 -14.07 13.49 -3.08
N LEU A 168 -13.62 12.89 -1.97
CA LEU A 168 -13.38 11.44 -1.92
C LEU A 168 -14.73 10.70 -2.04
N SER A 169 -14.64 9.44 -2.45
CA SER A 169 -15.81 8.56 -2.50
C SER A 169 -16.38 8.32 -1.10
N LEU A 170 -17.70 8.15 -1.04
CA LEU A 170 -18.36 7.65 0.17
C LEU A 170 -17.89 6.23 0.45
N GLN A 171 -17.37 5.99 1.65
CA GLN A 171 -16.85 4.68 2.07
C GLN A 171 -17.54 4.23 3.35
N VAL A 172 -17.78 2.93 3.44
CA VAL A 172 -18.24 2.26 4.65
C VAL A 172 -17.29 1.11 4.93
N HIS A 173 -16.63 1.16 6.09
CA HIS A 173 -15.77 0.08 6.54
C HIS A 173 -16.61 -0.93 7.32
N PRO A 174 -16.74 -2.18 6.84
CA PRO A 174 -17.55 -3.18 7.49
C PRO A 174 -16.94 -3.65 8.81
N LEU A 175 -17.75 -4.29 9.65
CA LEU A 175 -17.26 -4.93 10.87
C LEU A 175 -16.32 -6.10 10.54
N THR A 176 -15.43 -6.42 11.47
CA THR A 176 -14.43 -7.50 11.32
C THR A 176 -15.08 -8.84 11.03
N GLU A 177 -16.18 -9.16 11.70
CA GLU A 177 -16.92 -10.43 11.48
C GLU A 177 -17.42 -10.52 10.05
N TYR A 178 -17.95 -9.43 9.51
CA TYR A 178 -18.45 -9.39 8.13
C TYR A 178 -17.33 -9.63 7.11
N ILE A 179 -16.18 -8.97 7.26
CA ILE A 179 -15.07 -9.14 6.32
C ILE A 179 -14.39 -10.50 6.44
N GLN A 180 -14.40 -11.11 7.63
CA GLN A 180 -13.93 -12.48 7.82
C GLN A 180 -14.82 -13.47 7.08
N GLU A 181 -16.14 -13.34 7.20
CA GLU A 181 -17.10 -14.22 6.57
C GLU A 181 -17.15 -14.07 5.04
N HIS A 182 -17.19 -12.83 4.56
CA HIS A 182 -17.47 -12.55 3.15
C HIS A 182 -16.22 -12.33 2.29
N PHE A 183 -15.10 -11.88 2.89
CA PHE A 183 -13.89 -11.52 2.17
C PHE A 183 -12.65 -12.32 2.58
N ASN A 184 -12.77 -13.19 3.58
CA ASN A 184 -11.65 -13.95 4.15
C ASN A 184 -10.48 -13.05 4.58
N MET A 185 -10.77 -11.83 5.01
CA MET A 185 -9.81 -10.90 5.59
C MET A 185 -9.79 -11.07 7.10
N ARG A 186 -8.66 -10.81 7.73
CA ARG A 186 -8.48 -11.08 9.16
C ARG A 186 -9.05 -9.99 10.07
N TYR A 187 -9.11 -8.75 9.61
CA TYR A 187 -9.57 -7.59 10.36
C TYR A 187 -10.06 -6.50 9.40
N THR A 188 -10.87 -5.61 9.92
CA THR A 188 -11.34 -4.42 9.19
C THR A 188 -10.30 -3.31 9.25
N GLN A 189 -10.51 -2.29 8.45
CA GLN A 189 -9.76 -1.06 8.50
C GLN A 189 -10.40 -0.12 9.53
N ASP A 190 -9.66 0.23 10.58
CA ASP A 190 -9.95 1.35 11.46
C ASP A 190 -9.20 2.56 10.92
N GLU A 191 -9.92 3.65 10.67
CA GLU A 191 -9.38 4.83 10.00
C GLU A 191 -9.54 6.08 10.85
N SER A 192 -8.52 6.93 10.83
CA SER A 192 -8.54 8.23 11.48
C SER A 192 -7.81 9.26 10.62
N TYR A 193 -8.21 10.52 10.75
CA TYR A 193 -7.61 11.63 10.01
C TYR A 193 -6.94 12.62 10.93
N TYR A 194 -5.81 13.15 10.47
CA TYR A 194 -5.20 14.35 10.98
C TYR A 194 -5.19 15.39 9.86
N ILE A 195 -5.89 16.50 10.04
CA ILE A 195 -6.01 17.55 9.03
C ILE A 195 -4.79 18.45 9.11
N LEU A 196 -3.99 18.44 8.04
CA LEU A 196 -2.77 19.27 7.93
C LEU A 196 -3.11 20.67 7.45
N ASP A 197 -3.99 20.77 6.46
CA ASP A 197 -4.40 22.01 5.83
C ASP A 197 -5.85 21.91 5.35
N ALA A 198 -6.58 22.99 5.31
CA ALA A 198 -7.96 23.03 4.84
C ALA A 198 -8.32 24.41 4.30
N LYS A 199 -9.18 24.44 3.29
CA LYS A 199 -9.85 25.67 2.88
C LYS A 199 -10.89 26.07 3.94
N GLU A 200 -11.31 27.34 3.89
CA GLU A 200 -12.34 27.89 4.79
C GLU A 200 -13.65 27.10 4.75
N ASP A 201 -14.02 26.58 3.57
CA ASP A 201 -15.23 25.77 3.32
C ASP A 201 -14.97 24.27 3.29
N GLY A 202 -13.74 23.84 3.64
CA GLY A 202 -13.37 22.43 3.69
C GLY A 202 -14.14 21.67 4.76
N GLY A 203 -14.56 20.44 4.45
CA GLY A 203 -15.33 19.63 5.37
C GLY A 203 -15.16 18.14 5.13
N VAL A 204 -15.50 17.37 6.15
CA VAL A 204 -15.55 15.90 6.10
C VAL A 204 -16.95 15.44 6.46
N TYR A 205 -17.52 14.59 5.64
CA TYR A 205 -18.78 13.90 5.97
C TYR A 205 -18.45 12.69 6.86
N LEU A 206 -18.99 12.67 8.06
CA LEU A 206 -18.75 11.61 9.03
C LEU A 206 -20.05 11.10 9.61
N GLY A 207 -20.40 9.87 9.29
CA GLY A 207 -21.61 9.22 9.76
C GLY A 207 -22.89 9.69 9.06
N VAL A 208 -24.03 9.28 9.61
CA VAL A 208 -25.36 9.50 9.09
C VAL A 208 -26.12 10.42 10.04
N LYS A 209 -26.93 11.33 9.52
CA LYS A 209 -27.80 12.18 10.33
C LYS A 209 -28.82 11.37 11.12
N ASN A 210 -29.19 11.85 12.31
CA ASN A 210 -30.27 11.25 13.07
C ASN A 210 -31.60 11.28 12.28
N GLY A 211 -32.36 10.17 12.35
CA GLY A 211 -33.68 10.08 11.70
C GLY A 211 -33.65 9.66 10.23
N VAL A 212 -32.46 9.34 9.68
CA VAL A 212 -32.41 8.71 8.35
C VAL A 212 -33.02 7.32 8.42
N ASP A 213 -33.93 7.03 7.51
CA ASP A 213 -34.48 5.68 7.32
C ASP A 213 -33.43 4.79 6.65
N PRO A 214 -32.96 3.73 7.33
CA PRO A 214 -31.92 2.85 6.76
C PRO A 214 -32.36 2.17 5.46
N GLN A 215 -33.62 1.81 5.32
CA GLN A 215 -34.12 1.12 4.12
C GLN A 215 -34.19 2.07 2.92
N ALA A 216 -34.66 3.30 3.14
CA ALA A 216 -34.64 4.34 2.12
C ALA A 216 -33.21 4.66 1.68
N MET A 217 -32.27 4.80 2.63
CA MET A 217 -30.87 5.04 2.32
C MET A 217 -30.24 3.92 1.49
N ILE A 218 -30.51 2.66 1.81
CA ILE A 218 -30.00 1.50 1.03
C ILE A 218 -30.59 1.54 -0.38
N ALA A 219 -31.89 1.78 -0.53
CA ALA A 219 -32.53 1.87 -1.85
C ALA A 219 -31.93 3.01 -2.70
N ASP A 220 -31.65 4.15 -2.09
CA ASP A 220 -31.01 5.29 -2.78
C ASP A 220 -29.57 4.97 -3.20
N LEU A 221 -28.80 4.28 -2.36
CA LEU A 221 -27.46 3.82 -2.71
C LEU A 221 -27.46 2.81 -3.87
N GLU A 222 -28.42 1.89 -3.89
CA GLU A 222 -28.60 0.94 -4.99
C GLU A 222 -28.99 1.64 -6.29
N ARG A 223 -29.86 2.65 -6.23
CA ARG A 223 -30.22 3.48 -7.38
C ARG A 223 -29.04 4.27 -7.90
N ALA A 224 -28.25 4.88 -7.01
CA ALA A 224 -27.04 5.59 -7.36
C ALA A 224 -26.01 4.67 -8.05
N GLN A 225 -25.87 3.43 -7.55
CA GLN A 225 -25.00 2.43 -8.17
C GLN A 225 -25.43 2.08 -9.60
N ASN A 226 -26.72 2.18 -9.91
CA ASN A 226 -27.30 1.95 -11.23
C ASN A 226 -27.29 3.22 -12.12
N GLY A 227 -26.69 4.32 -11.66
CA GLY A 227 -26.56 5.56 -12.41
C GLY A 227 -27.69 6.56 -12.23
N GLU A 228 -28.57 6.36 -11.26
CA GLU A 228 -29.60 7.31 -10.89
C GLU A 228 -29.04 8.27 -9.83
N PHE A 229 -29.03 9.58 -10.11
CA PHE A 229 -28.45 10.59 -9.21
C PHE A 229 -29.45 11.67 -8.76
N LYS A 230 -30.72 11.42 -8.93
CA LYS A 230 -31.80 12.34 -8.46
C LYS A 230 -32.60 11.63 -7.36
N PHE A 231 -32.46 12.12 -6.15
CA PHE A 231 -33.11 11.62 -4.94
C PHE A 231 -33.94 12.72 -4.30
#